data_6552597f2453e4a8a1b24662a23ef66b
#
_entry.id   6552597f2453e4a8a1b24662a23ef66b
#
_cell.length_a   1.000
_cell.length_b   1.000
_cell.length_c   1.000
_cell.angle_alpha   90.00
_cell.angle_beta   90.00
_cell.angle_gamma   90.00
#
_symmetry.space_group_name_H-M   'P 1'
#
loop_
_entity.id
_entity.type
_entity.pdbx_description
1 polymer ?
#
loop_
_entity_poly.entity_id
_entity_poly.type
_entity_poly.pdbx_seq_one_letter_code
_entity_poly.pdbx_strand_id
1 'polypeptide(L)'
;MATWIIVWGIAVLVYGLFWAWYVGFGRKISSDELKRYMAFIEQSGLSEESLASYRNFFANDDGKEFFMANLLHLKSPKRESRQLLAKYTSVFVGKLMKKAGHPYFFGLAQARNLESLNCEVVDGWTTVVLMRYRSRRDLGEMLVDTVGTEHHGFKLAALEKTFAFPATGNLNVGSVRLMVGLVVALIGCVTYILIS
;
A
#
# COMPACT_ATOMS: atom_id res chain seq x y z
N MET A 1 16.61 -6.23 40.42
CA MET A 1 15.81 -5.04 40.04
C MET A 1 16.26 -4.38 38.72
N ALA A 2 17.56 -4.38 38.38
CA ALA A 2 18.03 -3.75 37.14
C ALA A 2 17.64 -4.50 35.83
N THR A 3 17.62 -5.83 35.86
CA THR A 3 17.44 -6.68 34.66
C THR A 3 16.12 -6.45 33.95
N TRP A 4 15.02 -6.40 34.69
CA TRP A 4 13.71 -6.18 34.10
C TRP A 4 13.58 -4.78 33.45
N ILE A 5 14.17 -3.76 34.03
CA ILE A 5 14.19 -2.38 33.50
C ILE A 5 14.90 -2.38 32.14
N ILE A 6 16.03 -3.08 32.04
CA ILE A 6 16.81 -3.17 30.80
C ILE A 6 16.02 -3.89 29.71
N VAL A 7 15.46 -5.08 30.01
CA VAL A 7 14.69 -5.87 29.04
C VAL A 7 13.50 -5.10 28.50
N TRP A 8 12.68 -4.53 29.39
CA TRP A 8 11.50 -3.80 28.95
C TRP A 8 11.84 -2.44 28.35
N GLY A 9 12.91 -1.79 28.79
CA GLY A 9 13.44 -0.58 28.16
C GLY A 9 13.83 -0.81 26.70
N ILE A 10 14.55 -1.91 26.43
CA ILE A 10 14.88 -2.31 25.05
C ILE A 10 13.62 -2.65 24.25
N ALA A 11 12.68 -3.39 24.80
CA ALA A 11 11.43 -3.75 24.13
C ALA A 11 10.62 -2.50 23.72
N VAL A 12 10.48 -1.54 24.64
CA VAL A 12 9.80 -0.25 24.37
C VAL A 12 10.55 0.55 23.31
N LEU A 13 11.88 0.59 23.36
CA LEU A 13 12.69 1.30 22.36
C LEU A 13 12.51 0.68 20.97
N VAL A 14 12.63 -0.64 20.85
CA VAL A 14 12.47 -1.37 19.58
C VAL A 14 11.09 -1.15 19.01
N TYR A 15 10.05 -1.28 19.82
CA TYR A 15 8.68 -1.04 19.39
C TYR A 15 8.43 0.41 19.02
N GLY A 16 8.98 1.36 19.76
CA GLY A 16 8.90 2.79 19.47
C GLY A 16 9.54 3.16 18.13
N LEU A 17 10.73 2.61 17.85
CA LEU A 17 11.41 2.78 16.55
C LEU A 17 10.60 2.18 15.39
N PHE A 18 10.07 0.96 15.59
CA PHE A 18 9.16 0.35 14.62
C PHE A 18 7.93 1.23 14.39
N TRP A 19 7.30 1.71 15.47
CA TRP A 19 6.10 2.56 15.37
C TRP A 19 6.38 3.85 14.60
N ALA A 20 7.47 4.54 14.94
CA ALA A 20 7.87 5.76 14.26
C ALA A 20 8.11 5.56 12.76
N TRP A 21 8.76 4.46 12.37
CA TRP A 21 8.95 4.10 10.97
C TRP A 21 7.64 3.71 10.28
N TYR A 22 6.83 2.87 10.92
CA TYR A 22 5.63 2.28 10.32
C TYR A 22 4.48 3.28 10.19
N VAL A 23 4.25 4.10 11.21
CA VAL A 23 3.16 5.11 11.21
C VAL A 23 3.63 6.41 10.56
N GLY A 24 4.91 6.76 10.72
CA GLY A 24 5.44 8.06 10.33
C GLY A 24 5.01 9.17 11.28
N PHE A 25 5.33 10.40 10.92
CA PHE A 25 5.08 11.59 11.76
C PHE A 25 3.91 12.44 11.24
N GLY A 26 3.06 11.90 10.37
CA GLY A 26 1.88 12.59 9.87
C GLY A 26 2.17 13.84 9.02
N ARG A 27 3.36 13.90 8.41
CA ARG A 27 3.75 15.03 7.55
C ARG A 27 2.87 15.06 6.30
N LYS A 28 2.12 16.14 6.15
CA LYS A 28 1.28 16.40 4.99
C LYS A 28 2.11 16.79 3.76
N ILE A 29 1.50 16.64 2.59
CA ILE A 29 2.04 17.06 1.31
C ILE A 29 2.16 18.59 1.29
N SER A 30 3.32 19.10 0.92
CA SER A 30 3.53 20.54 0.71
C SER A 30 2.99 20.97 -0.67
N SER A 31 2.78 22.27 -0.85
CA SER A 31 2.32 22.83 -2.13
C SER A 31 3.28 22.51 -3.29
N ASP A 32 4.58 22.47 -3.04
CA ASP A 32 5.57 22.16 -4.07
C ASP A 32 5.61 20.65 -4.39
N GLU A 33 5.44 19.80 -3.39
CA GLU A 33 5.28 18.35 -3.60
C GLU A 33 4.00 18.07 -4.41
N LEU A 34 2.89 18.74 -4.09
CA LEU A 34 1.64 18.61 -4.85
C LEU A 34 1.83 19.00 -6.31
N LYS A 35 2.45 20.16 -6.59
CA LYS A 35 2.75 20.60 -7.96
C LYS A 35 3.60 19.57 -8.70
N ARG A 36 4.66 19.05 -8.05
CA ARG A 36 5.54 18.05 -8.63
C ARG A 36 4.79 16.75 -8.97
N TYR A 37 3.96 16.26 -8.07
CA TYR A 37 3.19 15.04 -8.30
C TYR A 37 2.18 15.21 -9.43
N MET A 38 1.46 16.35 -9.45
CA MET A 38 0.48 16.62 -10.49
C MET A 38 1.12 16.81 -11.86
N ALA A 39 2.21 17.58 -11.97
CA ALA A 39 2.93 17.75 -13.22
C ALA A 39 3.41 16.42 -13.82
N PHE A 40 3.76 15.46 -12.96
CA PHE A 40 4.16 14.13 -13.38
C PHE A 40 2.96 13.27 -13.82
N ILE A 41 1.85 13.31 -13.07
CA ILE A 41 0.63 12.54 -13.37
C ILE A 41 -0.04 13.04 -14.66
N GLU A 42 -0.03 14.34 -14.91
CA GLU A 42 -0.57 14.96 -16.13
C GLU A 42 0.10 14.44 -17.42
N GLN A 43 1.38 13.99 -17.32
CA GLN A 43 2.10 13.38 -18.44
C GLN A 43 1.73 11.91 -18.68
N SER A 44 0.95 11.28 -17.80
CA SER A 44 0.62 9.85 -17.88
C SER A 44 -0.56 9.51 -18.80
N GLY A 45 -1.18 10.51 -19.45
CA GLY A 45 -2.28 10.31 -20.40
C GLY A 45 -3.61 9.90 -19.75
N LEU A 46 -3.81 10.19 -18.47
CA LEU A 46 -5.06 9.96 -17.76
C LEU A 46 -6.16 10.94 -18.23
N SER A 47 -7.44 10.53 -18.05
CA SER A 47 -8.58 11.41 -18.30
C SER A 47 -8.60 12.60 -17.33
N GLU A 48 -9.21 13.71 -17.75
CA GLU A 48 -9.38 14.91 -16.91
C GLU A 48 -10.10 14.60 -15.59
N GLU A 49 -11.07 13.68 -15.60
CA GLU A 49 -11.77 13.23 -14.40
C GLU A 49 -10.81 12.52 -13.43
N SER A 50 -9.94 11.65 -13.94
CA SER A 50 -8.91 10.99 -13.14
C SER A 50 -7.89 11.98 -12.58
N LEU A 51 -7.46 12.95 -13.37
CA LEU A 51 -6.56 14.03 -12.95
C LEU A 51 -7.18 14.89 -11.83
N ALA A 52 -8.46 15.25 -11.97
CA ALA A 52 -9.20 15.96 -10.94
C ALA A 52 -9.30 15.15 -9.64
N SER A 53 -9.53 13.84 -9.74
CA SER A 53 -9.57 12.92 -8.60
C SER A 53 -8.22 12.85 -7.89
N TYR A 54 -7.12 12.73 -8.60
CA TYR A 54 -5.77 12.76 -8.02
C TYR A 54 -5.47 14.11 -7.35
N ARG A 55 -5.80 15.21 -8.00
CA ARG A 55 -5.60 16.55 -7.43
C ARG A 55 -6.37 16.71 -6.13
N ASN A 56 -7.64 16.35 -6.11
CA ASN A 56 -8.48 16.40 -4.90
C ASN A 56 -7.93 15.49 -3.80
N PHE A 57 -7.53 14.26 -4.15
CA PHE A 57 -6.98 13.31 -3.21
C PHE A 57 -5.70 13.82 -2.54
N PHE A 58 -4.75 14.37 -3.31
CA PHE A 58 -3.50 14.89 -2.76
C PHE A 58 -3.67 16.23 -2.02
N ALA A 59 -4.53 17.11 -2.51
CA ALA A 59 -4.80 18.40 -1.86
C ALA A 59 -5.44 18.27 -0.48
N ASN A 60 -6.23 17.21 -0.27
CA ASN A 60 -6.88 16.93 1.01
C ASN A 60 -6.07 15.94 1.89
N ASP A 61 -4.73 15.94 1.76
CA ASP A 61 -3.86 15.06 2.54
C ASP A 61 -3.96 15.37 4.04
N ASP A 62 -4.24 14.35 4.83
CA ASP A 62 -4.30 14.40 6.28
C ASP A 62 -3.03 13.83 6.96
N GLY A 63 -2.05 13.38 6.17
CA GLY A 63 -0.80 12.77 6.62
C GLY A 63 -0.96 11.35 7.15
N LYS A 64 -2.14 10.74 7.02
CA LYS A 64 -2.45 9.41 7.56
C LYS A 64 -2.33 8.31 6.50
N GLU A 65 -2.30 7.07 7.00
CA GLU A 65 -2.35 5.88 6.17
C GLU A 65 -3.68 5.72 5.44
N PHE A 66 -3.61 5.06 4.30
CA PHE A 66 -4.78 4.64 3.55
C PHE A 66 -4.51 3.31 2.82
N PHE A 67 -5.54 2.70 2.31
CA PHE A 67 -5.48 1.49 1.52
C PHE A 67 -5.90 1.78 0.08
N MET A 68 -5.08 1.39 -0.89
CA MET A 68 -5.46 1.41 -2.29
C MET A 68 -6.11 0.08 -2.63
N ALA A 69 -7.41 0.10 -2.87
CA ALA A 69 -8.14 -1.05 -3.40
C ALA A 69 -7.92 -1.12 -4.91
N ASN A 70 -7.45 -2.27 -5.40
CA ASN A 70 -7.19 -2.50 -6.82
C ASN A 70 -7.96 -3.73 -7.26
N LEU A 71 -8.82 -3.57 -8.26
CA LEU A 71 -9.44 -4.65 -9.02
C LEU A 71 -8.69 -4.78 -10.35
N LEU A 72 -8.21 -5.96 -10.65
CA LEU A 72 -7.36 -6.21 -11.82
C LEU A 72 -8.03 -7.24 -12.74
N HIS A 73 -8.01 -6.98 -14.04
CA HIS A 73 -8.36 -7.95 -15.07
C HIS A 73 -7.14 -8.20 -15.94
N LEU A 74 -6.68 -9.46 -15.96
CA LEU A 74 -5.51 -9.86 -16.73
C LEU A 74 -5.86 -10.07 -18.19
N LYS A 75 -4.99 -9.65 -19.11
CA LYS A 75 -5.05 -9.98 -20.54
C LYS A 75 -4.93 -11.49 -20.76
N SER A 76 -5.45 -11.97 -21.88
CA SER A 76 -5.18 -13.31 -22.34
C SER A 76 -3.91 -13.32 -23.21
N PRO A 77 -3.04 -14.34 -23.12
CA PRO A 77 -3.14 -15.51 -22.25
C PRO A 77 -2.75 -15.19 -20.80
N LYS A 78 -3.57 -15.60 -19.83
CA LYS A 78 -3.42 -15.24 -18.42
C LYS A 78 -2.08 -15.63 -17.78
N ARG A 79 -1.43 -16.68 -18.31
CA ARG A 79 -0.12 -17.14 -17.80
C ARG A 79 0.96 -16.08 -18.01
N GLU A 80 1.06 -15.54 -19.22
CA GLU A 80 2.03 -14.50 -19.58
C GLU A 80 1.75 -13.21 -18.81
N SER A 81 0.50 -12.82 -18.74
CA SER A 81 0.07 -11.63 -17.99
C SER A 81 0.40 -11.73 -16.51
N ARG A 82 0.27 -12.91 -15.88
CA ARG A 82 0.72 -13.14 -14.50
C ARG A 82 2.22 -12.98 -14.34
N GLN A 83 3.02 -13.45 -15.30
CA GLN A 83 4.47 -13.31 -15.27
C GLN A 83 4.89 -11.84 -15.38
N LEU A 84 4.27 -11.09 -16.28
CA LEU A 84 4.51 -9.65 -16.43
C LEU A 84 4.11 -8.88 -15.18
N LEU A 85 2.93 -9.17 -14.63
CA LEU A 85 2.46 -8.57 -13.39
C LEU A 85 3.38 -8.89 -12.21
N ALA A 86 3.90 -10.11 -12.13
CA ALA A 86 4.86 -10.50 -11.09
C ALA A 86 6.17 -9.72 -11.20
N LYS A 87 6.71 -9.49 -12.42
CA LYS A 87 7.89 -8.65 -12.64
C LYS A 87 7.66 -7.22 -12.14
N TYR A 88 6.52 -6.62 -12.48
CA TYR A 88 6.15 -5.30 -11.96
C TYR A 88 6.05 -5.31 -10.44
N THR A 89 5.27 -6.25 -9.88
CA THR A 89 4.94 -6.29 -8.46
C THR A 89 6.17 -6.48 -7.58
N SER A 90 7.15 -7.30 -8.00
CA SER A 90 8.37 -7.54 -7.22
C SER A 90 9.16 -6.25 -6.97
N VAL A 91 9.31 -5.41 -7.97
CA VAL A 91 10.01 -4.12 -7.85
C VAL A 91 9.14 -3.11 -7.08
N PHE A 92 7.85 -3.04 -7.43
CA PHE A 92 6.92 -2.10 -6.80
C PHE A 92 6.79 -2.35 -5.30
N VAL A 93 6.54 -3.60 -4.88
CA VAL A 93 6.41 -3.96 -3.46
C VAL A 93 7.72 -3.72 -2.71
N GLY A 94 8.88 -4.02 -3.31
CA GLY A 94 10.17 -3.71 -2.71
C GLY A 94 10.35 -2.21 -2.41
N LYS A 95 9.96 -1.34 -3.33
CA LYS A 95 9.96 0.12 -3.11
C LYS A 95 8.94 0.55 -2.05
N LEU A 96 7.74 -0.03 -2.10
CA LEU A 96 6.65 0.26 -1.17
C LEU A 96 7.04 -0.09 0.27
N MET A 97 7.66 -1.25 0.49
CA MET A 97 8.11 -1.70 1.82
C MET A 97 9.16 -0.77 2.43
N LYS A 98 10.06 -0.19 1.63
CA LYS A 98 11.01 0.83 2.11
C LYS A 98 10.32 2.07 2.69
N LYS A 99 9.09 2.35 2.25
CA LYS A 99 8.23 3.45 2.73
C LYS A 99 7.21 2.96 3.78
N ALA A 100 7.47 1.82 4.43
CA ALA A 100 6.58 1.18 5.39
C ALA A 100 5.18 0.84 4.85
N GLY A 101 5.00 0.82 3.53
CA GLY A 101 3.80 0.30 2.88
C GLY A 101 3.95 -1.20 2.59
N HIS A 102 2.86 -1.89 2.39
CA HIS A 102 2.88 -3.33 2.08
C HIS A 102 1.56 -3.80 1.47
N PRO A 103 1.55 -4.97 0.78
CA PRO A 103 0.31 -5.66 0.48
C PRO A 103 -0.42 -6.00 1.79
N TYR A 104 -1.69 -5.64 1.88
CA TYR A 104 -2.54 -5.94 3.02
C TYR A 104 -3.43 -7.15 2.77
N PHE A 105 -3.94 -7.25 1.53
CA PHE A 105 -4.73 -8.37 1.08
C PHE A 105 -4.44 -8.66 -0.39
N PHE A 106 -4.41 -9.93 -0.74
CA PHE A 106 -4.35 -10.41 -2.10
C PHE A 106 -5.34 -11.57 -2.27
N GLY A 107 -6.24 -11.45 -3.23
CA GLY A 107 -7.25 -12.47 -3.52
C GLY A 107 -7.41 -12.70 -5.02
N LEU A 108 -7.65 -13.96 -5.38
CA LEU A 108 -8.05 -14.34 -6.73
C LEU A 108 -9.57 -14.45 -6.78
N ALA A 109 -10.18 -13.90 -7.82
CA ALA A 109 -11.61 -14.04 -8.03
C ALA A 109 -11.97 -15.52 -8.28
N GLN A 110 -12.96 -16.01 -7.54
CA GLN A 110 -13.42 -17.40 -7.61
C GLN A 110 -14.58 -17.57 -8.61
N ALA A 111 -15.31 -16.49 -8.90
CA ALA A 111 -16.44 -16.47 -9.80
C ALA A 111 -16.51 -15.11 -10.51
N ARG A 112 -17.42 -15.02 -11.50
CA ARG A 112 -17.87 -13.74 -12.03
C ARG A 112 -18.70 -13.00 -10.98
N ASN A 113 -19.13 -11.76 -11.29
CA ASN A 113 -19.98 -10.98 -10.41
C ASN A 113 -21.20 -11.80 -9.96
N LEU A 114 -21.38 -11.92 -8.65
CA LEU A 114 -22.56 -12.56 -8.07
C LEU A 114 -23.73 -11.58 -7.99
N GLU A 115 -23.44 -10.29 -7.82
CA GLU A 115 -24.42 -9.23 -7.73
C GLU A 115 -23.90 -7.97 -8.43
N SER A 116 -24.78 -7.27 -9.13
CA SER A 116 -24.49 -5.97 -9.76
C SER A 116 -25.78 -5.14 -9.68
N LEU A 117 -25.70 -4.00 -9.01
CA LEU A 117 -26.84 -3.08 -8.88
C LEU A 117 -26.40 -1.68 -9.33
N ASN A 118 -27.14 -1.12 -10.29
CA ASN A 118 -26.91 0.23 -10.83
C ASN A 118 -25.46 0.48 -11.29
N CYS A 119 -24.76 -0.57 -11.72
CA CYS A 119 -23.44 -0.48 -12.32
C CYS A 119 -23.38 -1.35 -13.58
N GLU A 120 -22.49 -0.98 -14.50
CA GLU A 120 -22.27 -1.80 -15.69
C GLU A 120 -21.75 -3.17 -15.30
N VAL A 121 -22.32 -4.21 -15.93
CA VAL A 121 -21.81 -5.58 -15.80
C VAL A 121 -20.49 -5.64 -16.56
N VAL A 122 -19.42 -5.51 -15.84
CA VAL A 122 -18.06 -5.62 -16.37
C VAL A 122 -17.66 -7.09 -16.38
N ASP A 123 -17.12 -7.58 -17.49
CA ASP A 123 -16.49 -8.90 -17.54
C ASP A 123 -15.52 -9.10 -16.39
N GLY A 124 -15.68 -10.21 -15.70
CA GLY A 124 -15.18 -10.49 -14.38
C GLY A 124 -13.76 -10.04 -14.07
N TRP A 125 -13.57 -9.56 -12.87
CA TRP A 125 -12.26 -9.28 -12.29
C TRP A 125 -11.51 -10.60 -12.05
N THR A 126 -10.18 -10.57 -12.17
CA THR A 126 -9.33 -11.76 -11.92
C THR A 126 -8.65 -11.72 -10.57
N THR A 127 -8.45 -10.53 -10.05
CA THR A 127 -7.64 -10.33 -8.84
C THR A 127 -8.11 -9.09 -8.09
N VAL A 128 -8.14 -9.16 -6.77
CA VAL A 128 -8.31 -8.02 -5.87
C VAL A 128 -7.07 -7.87 -5.01
N VAL A 129 -6.58 -6.64 -4.87
CA VAL A 129 -5.40 -6.33 -4.04
C VAL A 129 -5.69 -5.08 -3.21
N LEU A 130 -5.45 -5.17 -1.92
CA LEU A 130 -5.40 -4.00 -1.04
C LEU A 130 -3.93 -3.72 -0.70
N MET A 131 -3.47 -2.54 -1.05
CA MET A 131 -2.12 -2.06 -0.74
C MET A 131 -2.20 -0.98 0.32
N ARG A 132 -1.55 -1.19 1.46
CA ARG A 132 -1.39 -0.15 2.46
C ARG A 132 -0.29 0.81 2.07
N TYR A 133 -0.61 2.10 2.13
CA TYR A 133 0.36 3.21 2.07
C TYR A 133 0.38 3.92 3.42
N ARG A 134 1.58 4.27 3.89
CA ARG A 134 1.74 5.01 5.14
C ARG A 134 1.15 6.42 5.06
N SER A 135 1.20 7.04 3.86
CA SER A 135 0.67 8.37 3.58
C SER A 135 0.38 8.56 2.09
N ARG A 136 -0.42 9.58 1.74
CA ARG A 136 -0.64 10.00 0.35
C ARG A 136 0.66 10.52 -0.28
N ARG A 137 1.51 11.13 0.51
CA ARG A 137 2.84 11.57 0.09
C ARG A 137 3.70 10.40 -0.40
N ASP A 138 3.72 9.27 0.33
CA ASP A 138 4.46 8.07 -0.09
C ASP A 138 3.92 7.51 -1.42
N LEU A 139 2.60 7.59 -1.68
CA LEU A 139 2.04 7.27 -2.99
C LEU A 139 2.55 8.23 -4.07
N GLY A 140 2.53 9.54 -3.83
CA GLY A 140 3.02 10.53 -4.79
C GLY A 140 4.46 10.27 -5.19
N GLU A 141 5.34 9.98 -4.23
CA GLU A 141 6.73 9.61 -4.49
C GLU A 141 6.83 8.27 -5.25
N MET A 142 6.01 7.28 -4.90
CA MET A 142 5.96 5.99 -5.62
C MET A 142 5.53 6.17 -7.08
N LEU A 143 4.59 7.06 -7.37
CA LEU A 143 4.17 7.36 -8.74
C LEU A 143 5.31 7.99 -9.54
N VAL A 144 5.98 9.00 -8.98
CA VAL A 144 7.15 9.64 -9.63
C VAL A 144 8.25 8.63 -9.90
N ASP A 145 8.51 7.70 -8.97
CA ASP A 145 9.57 6.70 -9.08
C ASP A 145 9.22 5.52 -10.00
N THR A 146 7.96 5.35 -10.39
CA THR A 146 7.50 4.11 -11.05
C THR A 146 6.86 4.35 -12.41
N VAL A 147 6.01 5.38 -12.56
CA VAL A 147 5.34 5.68 -13.83
C VAL A 147 6.36 6.09 -14.89
N GLY A 148 6.15 5.67 -16.13
CA GLY A 148 7.09 5.92 -17.22
C GLY A 148 8.33 5.03 -17.25
N THR A 149 8.55 4.18 -16.23
CA THR A 149 9.63 3.21 -16.24
C THR A 149 9.27 1.94 -17.02
N GLU A 150 10.27 1.15 -17.41
CA GLU A 150 10.08 -0.17 -18.03
C GLU A 150 9.18 -1.07 -17.16
N HIS A 151 9.35 -1.04 -15.85
CA HIS A 151 8.53 -1.82 -14.92
C HIS A 151 7.06 -1.43 -14.96
N HIS A 152 6.73 -0.15 -15.13
CA HIS A 152 5.34 0.27 -15.35
C HIS A 152 4.79 -0.29 -16.66
N GLY A 153 5.61 -0.39 -17.69
CA GLY A 153 5.27 -1.06 -18.96
C GLY A 153 4.79 -2.50 -18.76
N PHE A 154 5.40 -3.26 -17.86
CA PHE A 154 4.95 -4.62 -17.53
C PHE A 154 3.54 -4.66 -16.94
N LYS A 155 3.17 -3.68 -16.09
CA LYS A 155 1.79 -3.55 -15.58
C LYS A 155 0.80 -3.32 -16.72
N LEU A 156 1.09 -2.37 -17.60
CA LEU A 156 0.22 -2.02 -18.73
C LEU A 156 0.09 -3.17 -19.73
N ALA A 157 1.17 -3.91 -19.96
CA ALA A 157 1.17 -5.10 -20.81
C ALA A 157 0.35 -6.26 -20.20
N ALA A 158 0.37 -6.42 -18.88
CA ALA A 158 -0.30 -7.49 -18.16
C ALA A 158 -1.82 -7.28 -18.00
N LEU A 159 -2.26 -6.02 -17.90
CA LEU A 159 -3.64 -5.69 -17.53
C LEU A 159 -4.44 -5.24 -18.75
N GLU A 160 -5.61 -5.83 -18.93
CA GLU A 160 -6.62 -5.34 -19.85
C GLU A 160 -7.36 -4.15 -19.29
N LYS A 161 -7.73 -4.24 -18.01
CA LYS A 161 -8.33 -3.15 -17.26
C LYS A 161 -7.97 -3.23 -15.78
N THR A 162 -8.01 -2.09 -15.15
CA THR A 162 -7.82 -1.95 -13.71
C THR A 162 -8.76 -0.89 -13.17
N PHE A 163 -9.23 -1.12 -11.96
CA PHE A 163 -10.00 -0.14 -11.23
C PHE A 163 -9.35 0.04 -9.86
N ALA A 164 -9.01 1.27 -9.49
CA ALA A 164 -8.30 1.54 -8.25
C ALA A 164 -8.89 2.77 -7.55
N PHE A 165 -9.12 2.65 -6.25
CA PHE A 165 -9.57 3.77 -5.43
C PHE A 165 -8.96 3.70 -4.04
N PRO A 166 -8.68 4.87 -3.41
CA PRO A 166 -8.20 4.94 -2.04
C PRO A 166 -9.36 4.74 -1.06
N ALA A 167 -9.10 4.01 0.03
CA ALA A 167 -10.04 3.78 1.11
C ALA A 167 -9.37 3.98 2.47
N THR A 168 -10.11 4.50 3.44
CA THR A 168 -9.67 4.58 4.83
C THR A 168 -10.16 3.36 5.59
N GLY A 169 -9.27 2.70 6.33
CA GLY A 169 -9.66 1.55 7.16
C GLY A 169 -10.33 2.00 8.45
N ASN A 170 -11.64 1.84 8.55
CA ASN A 170 -12.40 2.14 9.78
C ASN A 170 -12.34 0.98 10.78
N LEU A 171 -12.21 -0.25 10.29
CA LEU A 171 -12.01 -1.45 11.09
C LEU A 171 -10.84 -2.26 10.51
N ASN A 172 -9.83 -2.50 11.32
CA ASN A 172 -8.64 -3.25 10.92
C ASN A 172 -8.31 -4.31 11.97
N VAL A 173 -8.86 -5.51 11.80
CA VAL A 173 -8.68 -6.64 12.72
C VAL A 173 -7.26 -7.21 12.65
N GLY A 174 -6.59 -7.13 11.50
CA GLY A 174 -5.24 -7.64 11.26
C GLY A 174 -4.15 -6.56 11.36
N SER A 175 -4.16 -5.74 12.41
CA SER A 175 -3.17 -4.67 12.55
C SER A 175 -1.75 -5.17 12.73
N VAL A 176 -0.86 -4.90 11.76
CA VAL A 176 0.58 -5.20 11.86
C VAL A 176 1.21 -4.55 13.09
N ARG A 177 0.75 -3.37 13.49
CA ARG A 177 1.18 -2.68 14.72
C ARG A 177 0.92 -3.53 15.96
N LEU A 178 -0.27 -4.10 16.07
CA LEU A 178 -0.63 -4.98 17.19
C LEU A 178 0.20 -6.25 17.17
N MET A 179 0.33 -6.89 16.01
CA MET A 179 1.13 -8.12 15.87
C MET A 179 2.58 -7.91 16.29
N VAL A 180 3.23 -6.86 15.80
CA VAL A 180 4.61 -6.55 16.18
C VAL A 180 4.72 -6.23 17.66
N GLY A 181 3.76 -5.48 18.23
CA GLY A 181 3.71 -5.21 19.67
C GLY A 181 3.63 -6.49 20.51
N LEU A 182 2.77 -7.43 20.13
CA LEU A 182 2.64 -8.72 20.81
C LEU A 182 3.91 -9.58 20.69
N VAL A 183 4.56 -9.60 19.51
CA VAL A 183 5.82 -10.32 19.30
C VAL A 183 6.94 -9.72 20.16
N VAL A 184 7.09 -8.40 20.19
CA VAL A 184 8.09 -7.73 21.03
C VAL A 184 7.83 -7.98 22.51
N ALA A 185 6.56 -7.94 22.94
CA ALA A 185 6.21 -8.25 24.34
C ALA A 185 6.53 -9.72 24.70
N LEU A 186 6.20 -10.65 23.80
CA LEU A 186 6.50 -12.07 24.00
C LEU A 186 8.01 -12.33 24.13
N ILE A 187 8.80 -11.75 23.22
CA ILE A 187 10.27 -11.83 23.28
C ILE A 187 10.78 -11.25 24.60
N GLY A 188 10.26 -10.11 25.04
CA GLY A 188 10.60 -9.49 26.31
C GLY A 188 10.30 -10.41 27.51
N CYS A 189 9.13 -11.04 27.53
CA CYS A 189 8.76 -12.01 28.57
C CYS A 189 9.70 -13.22 28.60
N VAL A 190 9.95 -13.84 27.44
CA VAL A 190 10.86 -15.02 27.33
C VAL A 190 12.28 -14.64 27.77
N THR A 191 12.80 -13.54 27.28
CA THR A 191 14.15 -13.06 27.66
C THR A 191 14.23 -12.82 29.16
N TYR A 192 13.22 -12.17 29.74
CA TYR A 192 13.20 -11.92 31.20
C TYR A 192 13.22 -13.24 31.99
N ILE A 193 12.42 -14.26 31.61
CA ILE A 193 12.39 -15.57 32.28
C ILE A 193 13.74 -16.28 32.20
N LEU A 194 14.47 -16.15 31.06
CA LEU A 194 15.74 -16.85 30.86
C LEU A 194 16.91 -16.23 31.62
N ILE A 195 16.82 -14.96 32.01
CA ILE A 195 17.92 -14.22 32.67
C ILE A 195 17.60 -13.78 34.09
N SER A 196 16.40 -14.06 34.59
CA SER A 196 15.99 -13.83 35.99
C SER A 196 16.29 -15.03 36.88
#